data_825a56d4f7d62ee9ed5b40ac526d755d
#
_entry.id   825a56d4f7d62ee9ed5b40ac526d755d
#
_cell.length_a   1.000
_cell.length_b   1.000
_cell.length_c   1.000
_cell.angle_alpha   90.00
_cell.angle_beta   90.00
_cell.angle_gamma   90.00
#
_symmetry.space_group_name_H-M   'P 1'
#
loop_
_entity.id
_entity.type
_entity.pdbx_description
1 polymer ?
#
loop_
_entity_poly.entity_id
_entity_poly.type
_entity_poly.pdbx_seq_one_letter_code
_entity_poly.pdbx_strand_id
1 'polypeptide(L)'
;RQDIMVDSITFSGLKLGNHPIPSDMFAIDAGHTREKSKTENLRLDMWVFPFLNVYGLVGHTRGSSVSQVSVDSDPSQFRGLDRVIAGAVHQLYQSGKLQNIDFTLDFKGTTWGTGFTLAGGYGNWFGLVDTNYTRTDFDILDGSISAVTVSPRVGYRFSFQGIDGPSHLSLWVGSMYQDVQQEFKGDLADLHMPPELQPLIAAVNKDGEGKFDVKQKLTSPWNMLIGAQYEVTKNFNVLTEFGFNERNSFFVSGEYRF
;
A
#
# COMPACT_ATOMS: atom_id res chain seq x y z
N ARG A 1 -3.92 3.05 -8.04
CA ARG A 1 -4.64 1.78 -7.86
C ARG A 1 -3.66 0.64 -8.03
N GLN A 2 -3.67 -0.31 -7.13
CA GLN A 2 -2.80 -1.49 -7.17
C GLN A 2 -3.58 -2.71 -6.69
N ASP A 3 -3.15 -3.87 -7.13
CA ASP A 3 -3.66 -5.16 -6.67
C ASP A 3 -2.69 -5.73 -5.62
N ILE A 4 -3.24 -6.27 -4.55
CA ILE A 4 -2.51 -6.72 -3.36
C ILE A 4 -2.86 -8.18 -3.10
N MET A 5 -1.87 -8.96 -2.68
CA MET A 5 -2.08 -10.29 -2.15
C MET A 5 -2.04 -10.26 -0.62
N VAL A 6 -3.02 -10.90 -0.02
CA VAL A 6 -3.03 -11.14 1.43
C VAL A 6 -2.24 -12.41 1.70
N ASP A 7 -1.15 -12.28 2.46
CA ASP A 7 -0.30 -13.43 2.81
C ASP A 7 -0.88 -14.23 3.96
N SER A 8 -1.39 -13.54 4.99
CA SER A 8 -1.98 -14.18 6.16
C SER A 8 -2.96 -13.25 6.87
N ILE A 9 -4.02 -13.85 7.40
CA ILE A 9 -4.96 -13.22 8.32
C ILE A 9 -5.05 -14.12 9.54
N THR A 10 -4.70 -13.59 10.71
CA THR A 10 -4.71 -14.34 11.97
C THR A 10 -5.59 -13.65 12.99
N PHE A 11 -6.41 -14.41 13.70
CA PHE A 11 -7.21 -13.91 14.82
C PHE A 11 -6.74 -14.52 16.13
N SER A 12 -6.85 -13.77 17.20
CA SER A 12 -6.54 -14.21 18.55
C SER A 12 -7.52 -13.60 19.57
N GLY A 13 -7.60 -14.19 20.76
CA GLY A 13 -8.43 -13.68 21.84
C GLY A 13 -9.95 -13.86 21.65
N LEU A 14 -10.38 -14.65 20.66
CA LEU A 14 -11.80 -14.94 20.44
C LEU A 14 -12.33 -15.99 21.41
N LYS A 15 -13.56 -15.81 21.89
CA LYS A 15 -14.23 -16.72 22.81
C LYS A 15 -15.71 -16.87 22.44
N LEU A 16 -16.26 -18.06 22.61
CA LEU A 16 -17.70 -18.29 22.61
C LEU A 16 -18.17 -18.57 24.04
N GLY A 17 -18.75 -17.57 24.68
CA GLY A 17 -18.96 -17.60 26.16
C GLY A 17 -17.62 -17.66 26.90
N ASN A 18 -17.41 -18.69 27.71
CA ASN A 18 -16.14 -18.92 28.42
C ASN A 18 -15.17 -19.86 27.65
N HIS A 19 -15.55 -20.33 26.47
CA HIS A 19 -14.75 -21.26 25.70
C HIS A 19 -13.83 -20.51 24.71
N PRO A 20 -12.50 -20.59 24.86
CA PRO A 20 -11.58 -19.95 23.94
C PRO A 20 -11.64 -20.63 22.55
N ILE A 21 -11.66 -19.83 21.51
CA ILE A 21 -11.65 -20.31 20.12
C ILE A 21 -10.21 -20.37 19.65
N PRO A 22 -9.77 -21.50 19.07
CA PRO A 22 -8.44 -21.61 18.45
C PRO A 22 -8.23 -20.55 17.36
N SER A 23 -7.02 -20.02 17.27
CA SER A 23 -6.64 -18.98 16.28
C SER A 23 -6.73 -19.44 14.84
N ASP A 24 -6.70 -20.75 14.61
CA ASP A 24 -6.78 -21.41 13.30
C ASP A 24 -8.21 -21.91 12.95
N MET A 25 -9.20 -21.56 13.79
CA MET A 25 -10.58 -21.98 13.53
C MET A 25 -11.17 -21.41 12.25
N PHE A 26 -10.83 -20.17 11.92
CA PHE A 26 -11.36 -19.47 10.75
C PHE A 26 -10.34 -19.51 9.61
N ALA A 27 -10.69 -20.18 8.52
CA ALA A 27 -9.98 -20.08 7.26
C ALA A 27 -10.56 -18.88 6.49
N ILE A 28 -9.75 -17.82 6.34
CA ILE A 28 -10.14 -16.63 5.61
C ILE A 28 -9.45 -16.63 4.28
N ASP A 29 -10.26 -16.68 3.24
CA ASP A 29 -9.82 -16.46 1.87
C ASP A 29 -10.11 -15.00 1.50
N ALA A 30 -9.04 -14.23 1.34
CA ALA A 30 -9.11 -12.89 0.81
C ALA A 30 -8.85 -12.97 -0.69
N GLY A 31 -9.89 -12.86 -1.46
CA GLY A 31 -9.83 -12.78 -2.90
C GLY A 31 -9.19 -11.48 -3.38
N HIS A 32 -9.64 -10.99 -4.51
CA HIS A 32 -9.07 -9.79 -5.13
C HIS A 32 -9.22 -8.55 -4.26
N THR A 33 -8.09 -7.98 -3.82
CA THR A 33 -8.05 -6.74 -3.04
C THR A 33 -7.65 -5.57 -3.94
N ARG A 34 -8.45 -4.52 -3.92
CA ARG A 34 -8.20 -3.26 -4.65
C ARG A 34 -7.90 -2.15 -3.68
N GLU A 35 -6.75 -1.53 -3.81
CA GLU A 35 -6.36 -0.36 -3.02
C GLU A 35 -6.34 0.90 -3.88
N LYS A 36 -6.80 1.99 -3.27
CA LYS A 36 -6.63 3.36 -3.78
C LYS A 36 -6.06 4.21 -2.66
N SER A 37 -4.93 4.84 -2.92
CA SER A 37 -4.31 5.74 -1.96
C SER A 37 -3.88 7.05 -2.61
N LYS A 38 -3.87 8.11 -1.81
CA LYS A 38 -3.33 9.41 -2.15
C LYS A 38 -2.34 9.81 -1.09
N THR A 39 -1.14 10.16 -1.53
CA THR A 39 -0.07 10.61 -0.65
C THR A 39 0.38 12.01 -1.07
N GLU A 40 0.44 12.92 -0.11
CA GLU A 40 0.95 14.28 -0.28
C GLU A 40 2.25 14.37 0.50
N ASN A 41 3.36 14.61 -0.20
CA ASN A 41 4.70 14.61 0.38
C ASN A 41 5.37 15.96 0.23
N LEU A 42 6.10 16.37 1.27
CA LEU A 42 7.16 17.36 1.20
C LEU A 42 8.49 16.61 1.12
N ARG A 43 9.27 16.90 0.09
CA ARG A 43 10.61 16.36 -0.11
C ARG A 43 11.62 17.49 0.02
N LEU A 44 12.65 17.26 0.81
CA LEU A 44 13.82 18.11 0.90
C LEU A 44 15.01 17.35 0.38
N ASP A 45 15.73 17.91 -0.58
CA ASP A 45 16.86 17.25 -1.21
C ASP A 45 18.08 18.18 -1.32
N MET A 46 19.25 17.55 -1.43
CA MET A 46 20.53 18.22 -1.58
C MET A 46 21.46 17.43 -2.48
N TRP A 47 22.10 18.11 -3.40
CA TRP A 47 23.20 17.55 -4.19
C TRP A 47 24.48 17.50 -3.36
N VAL A 48 24.93 16.32 -3.02
CA VAL A 48 26.19 16.10 -2.31
C VAL A 48 27.35 16.09 -3.29
N PHE A 49 27.14 15.49 -4.44
CA PHE A 49 28.04 15.50 -5.60
C PHE A 49 27.24 15.80 -6.87
N PRO A 50 27.89 16.22 -7.96
CA PRO A 50 27.18 16.51 -9.22
C PRO A 50 26.34 15.34 -9.76
N PHE A 51 26.63 14.12 -9.32
CA PHE A 51 25.94 12.89 -9.74
C PHE A 51 25.13 12.26 -8.62
N LEU A 52 25.19 12.77 -7.38
CA LEU A 52 24.52 12.19 -6.22
C LEU A 52 23.66 13.24 -5.49
N ASN A 53 22.36 13.02 -5.52
CA ASN A 53 21.38 13.76 -4.72
C ASN A 53 20.91 12.86 -3.57
N VAL A 54 20.81 13.41 -2.36
CA VAL A 54 20.23 12.74 -1.20
C VAL A 54 19.02 13.53 -0.72
N TYR A 55 18.02 12.83 -0.18
CA TYR A 55 16.78 13.47 0.24
C TYR A 55 16.10 12.79 1.40
N GLY A 56 15.29 13.58 2.11
CA GLY A 56 14.29 13.13 3.05
C GLY A 56 12.90 13.53 2.59
N LEU A 57 11.90 12.77 2.95
CA LEU A 57 10.51 13.08 2.68
C LEU A 57 9.65 12.85 3.92
N VAL A 58 8.62 13.67 4.05
CA VAL A 58 7.57 13.52 5.03
C VAL A 58 6.25 13.87 4.37
N GLY A 59 5.20 13.14 4.70
CA GLY A 59 3.91 13.37 4.08
C GLY A 59 2.76 12.72 4.83
N HIS A 60 1.60 12.87 4.24
CA HIS A 60 0.37 12.29 4.73
C HIS A 60 -0.27 11.42 3.65
N THR A 61 -0.60 10.20 4.03
CA THR A 61 -1.27 9.22 3.17
C THR A 61 -2.67 8.99 3.67
N ARG A 62 -3.63 8.96 2.74
CA ARG A 62 -4.99 8.49 3.00
C ARG A 62 -5.43 7.57 1.86
N GLY A 63 -6.19 6.56 2.20
CA GLY A 63 -6.65 5.61 1.20
C GLY A 63 -7.77 4.72 1.71
N SER A 64 -8.22 3.88 0.81
CA SER A 64 -9.16 2.82 1.10
C SER A 64 -8.79 1.55 0.36
N SER A 65 -9.03 0.41 0.98
CA SER A 65 -8.96 -0.89 0.34
C SER A 65 -10.31 -1.59 0.41
N VAL A 66 -10.65 -2.29 -0.65
CA VAL A 66 -11.84 -3.15 -0.71
C VAL A 66 -11.35 -4.55 -1.06
N SER A 67 -11.62 -5.49 -0.16
CA SER A 67 -11.29 -6.91 -0.32
C SER A 67 -12.56 -7.74 -0.36
N GLN A 68 -12.64 -8.71 -1.26
CA GLN A 68 -13.67 -9.73 -1.20
C GLN A 68 -13.18 -10.83 -0.26
N VAL A 69 -13.85 -10.99 0.86
CA VAL A 69 -13.46 -11.92 1.92
C VAL A 69 -14.48 -13.04 2.01
N SER A 70 -13.99 -14.28 2.11
CA SER A 70 -14.79 -15.44 2.42
C SER A 70 -14.28 -16.08 3.70
N VAL A 71 -15.19 -16.46 4.58
CA VAL A 71 -14.87 -17.08 5.88
C VAL A 71 -15.42 -18.48 5.92
N ASP A 72 -14.54 -19.47 6.10
CA ASP A 72 -14.90 -20.88 6.25
C ASP A 72 -14.22 -21.47 7.49
N SER A 73 -14.62 -22.67 7.87
CA SER A 73 -13.97 -23.48 8.89
C SER A 73 -14.11 -24.95 8.54
N ASP A 74 -13.03 -25.71 8.69
CA ASP A 74 -13.05 -27.17 8.42
C ASP A 74 -13.37 -27.94 9.72
N PRO A 75 -14.59 -28.46 9.89
CA PRO A 75 -14.97 -29.20 11.11
C PRO A 75 -14.17 -30.47 11.34
N SER A 76 -13.47 -30.99 10.31
CA SER A 76 -12.71 -32.23 10.43
C SER A 76 -11.41 -32.05 11.24
N GLN A 77 -10.92 -30.82 11.32
CA GLN A 77 -9.69 -30.48 12.05
C GLN A 77 -9.90 -30.29 13.55
N PHE A 78 -11.14 -30.17 14.00
CA PHE A 78 -11.48 -29.86 15.39
C PHE A 78 -12.23 -31.01 16.08
N ARG A 79 -12.26 -30.95 17.42
CA ARG A 79 -12.95 -31.94 18.27
C ARG A 79 -13.83 -31.25 19.30
N GLY A 80 -14.80 -32.00 19.85
CA GLY A 80 -15.67 -31.48 20.91
C GLY A 80 -16.49 -30.27 20.48
N LEU A 81 -16.50 -29.23 21.30
CA LEU A 81 -17.24 -27.99 21.06
C LEU A 81 -16.71 -27.22 19.86
N ASP A 82 -15.38 -27.22 19.66
CA ASP A 82 -14.74 -26.54 18.50
C ASP A 82 -15.24 -27.11 17.17
N ARG A 83 -15.47 -28.43 17.11
CA ARG A 83 -16.04 -29.06 15.90
C ARG A 83 -17.48 -28.60 15.63
N VAL A 84 -18.26 -28.36 16.69
CA VAL A 84 -19.64 -27.87 16.54
C VAL A 84 -19.63 -26.44 16.02
N ILE A 85 -18.76 -25.59 16.58
CA ILE A 85 -18.59 -24.19 16.16
C ILE A 85 -18.11 -24.14 14.70
N ALA A 86 -17.06 -24.90 14.36
CA ALA A 86 -16.55 -25.01 12.99
C ALA A 86 -17.63 -25.49 12.02
N GLY A 87 -18.44 -26.46 12.42
CA GLY A 87 -19.58 -26.95 11.61
C GLY A 87 -20.62 -25.87 11.34
N ALA A 88 -20.95 -25.06 12.33
CA ALA A 88 -21.89 -23.95 12.16
C ALA A 88 -21.35 -22.88 11.17
N VAL A 89 -20.06 -22.52 11.28
CA VAL A 89 -19.39 -21.61 10.36
C VAL A 89 -19.38 -22.17 8.93
N HIS A 90 -19.03 -23.45 8.79
CA HIS A 90 -19.02 -24.13 7.50
C HIS A 90 -20.42 -24.15 6.84
N GLN A 91 -21.47 -24.38 7.59
CA GLN A 91 -22.85 -24.31 7.08
C GLN A 91 -23.22 -22.88 6.62
N LEU A 92 -22.81 -21.85 7.34
CA LEU A 92 -23.00 -20.46 6.91
C LEU A 92 -22.23 -20.15 5.63
N TYR A 93 -21.01 -20.67 5.50
CA TYR A 93 -20.24 -20.58 4.27
C TYR A 93 -20.96 -21.29 3.10
N GLN A 94 -21.39 -22.53 3.27
CA GLN A 94 -22.11 -23.28 2.24
C GLN A 94 -23.44 -22.62 1.83
N SER A 95 -24.10 -21.91 2.75
CA SER A 95 -25.30 -21.15 2.45
C SER A 95 -25.06 -19.85 1.67
N GLY A 96 -23.80 -19.49 1.40
CA GLY A 96 -23.39 -18.29 0.69
C GLY A 96 -23.31 -17.03 1.57
N LYS A 97 -23.68 -17.11 2.85
CA LYS A 97 -23.70 -15.96 3.76
C LYS A 97 -22.31 -15.47 4.15
N LEU A 98 -21.29 -16.33 4.08
CA LEU A 98 -19.91 -15.99 4.39
C LEU A 98 -18.99 -16.07 3.17
N GLN A 99 -19.56 -15.89 1.97
CA GLN A 99 -18.80 -15.89 0.72
C GLN A 99 -18.84 -14.50 0.05
N ASN A 100 -17.72 -14.10 -0.51
CA ASN A 100 -17.57 -12.88 -1.31
C ASN A 100 -18.11 -11.61 -0.62
N ILE A 101 -17.80 -11.45 0.65
CA ILE A 101 -18.22 -10.30 1.45
C ILE A 101 -17.27 -9.15 1.16
N ASP A 102 -17.80 -7.98 0.79
CA ASP A 102 -17.01 -6.78 0.56
C ASP A 102 -16.57 -6.18 1.91
N PHE A 103 -15.28 -6.31 2.21
CA PHE A 103 -14.66 -5.71 3.38
C PHE A 103 -13.94 -4.43 2.96
N THR A 104 -14.40 -3.30 3.47
CA THR A 104 -13.81 -1.99 3.19
C THR A 104 -13.01 -1.52 4.40
N LEU A 105 -11.77 -1.11 4.17
CA LEU A 105 -10.89 -0.52 5.15
C LEU A 105 -10.44 0.86 4.67
N ASP A 106 -10.83 1.91 5.40
CA ASP A 106 -10.33 3.27 5.21
C ASP A 106 -9.15 3.52 6.13
N PHE A 107 -8.09 4.12 5.62
CA PHE A 107 -6.87 4.37 6.37
C PHE A 107 -6.31 5.77 6.12
N LYS A 108 -5.68 6.31 7.16
CA LYS A 108 -4.89 7.55 7.14
C LYS A 108 -3.58 7.29 7.85
N GLY A 109 -2.53 7.96 7.43
CA GLY A 109 -1.25 7.77 8.08
C GLY A 109 -0.23 8.83 7.72
N THR A 110 0.84 8.87 8.49
CA THR A 110 2.01 9.71 8.25
C THR A 110 3.08 8.90 7.56
N THR A 111 3.57 9.41 6.45
CA THR A 111 4.66 8.81 5.68
C THR A 111 5.94 9.59 5.93
N TRP A 112 7.02 8.88 6.17
CA TRP A 112 8.36 9.43 6.18
C TRP A 112 9.29 8.51 5.38
N GLY A 113 10.37 9.08 4.88
CA GLY A 113 11.31 8.31 4.09
C GLY A 113 12.60 9.05 3.80
N THR A 114 13.54 8.31 3.27
CA THR A 114 14.83 8.82 2.82
C THR A 114 15.26 8.08 1.56
N GLY A 115 16.06 8.74 0.76
CA GLY A 115 16.54 8.15 -0.46
C GLY A 115 17.71 8.91 -1.07
N PHE A 116 18.16 8.38 -2.17
CA PHE A 116 19.19 9.01 -2.99
C PHE A 116 18.92 8.77 -4.47
N THR A 117 19.41 9.69 -5.28
CA THR A 117 19.36 9.62 -6.75
C THR A 117 20.77 9.72 -7.30
N LEU A 118 21.18 8.71 -8.06
CA LEU A 118 22.37 8.77 -8.91
C LEU A 118 21.95 9.22 -10.28
N ALA A 119 22.58 10.27 -10.80
CA ALA A 119 22.25 10.84 -12.10
C ALA A 119 23.51 11.10 -12.91
N GLY A 120 23.41 10.88 -14.21
CA GLY A 120 24.46 11.20 -15.15
C GLY A 120 23.88 11.46 -16.55
N GLY A 121 24.67 12.09 -17.41
CA GLY A 121 24.22 12.41 -18.76
C GLY A 121 25.37 12.64 -19.74
N TYR A 122 25.04 12.51 -21.02
CA TYR A 122 25.93 12.84 -22.14
C TYR A 122 25.13 13.54 -23.23
N GLY A 123 25.55 14.75 -23.60
CA GLY A 123 24.79 15.60 -24.51
C GLY A 123 23.43 15.95 -23.90
N ASN A 124 22.37 15.65 -24.62
CA ASN A 124 20.98 15.84 -24.17
C ASN A 124 20.36 14.60 -23.54
N TRP A 125 21.06 13.49 -23.56
CA TRP A 125 20.62 12.26 -22.89
C TRP A 125 20.97 12.28 -21.41
N PHE A 126 20.08 11.77 -20.58
CA PHE A 126 20.35 11.56 -19.17
C PHE A 126 19.85 10.20 -18.70
N GLY A 127 20.49 9.69 -17.68
CA GLY A 127 20.06 8.51 -16.96
C GLY A 127 20.11 8.77 -15.48
N LEU A 128 19.19 8.18 -14.75
CA LEU A 128 19.19 8.25 -13.30
C LEU A 128 18.66 6.94 -12.69
N VAL A 129 19.11 6.68 -11.47
CA VAL A 129 18.57 5.62 -10.62
C VAL A 129 18.21 6.25 -9.28
N ASP A 130 16.93 6.25 -8.96
CA ASP A 130 16.43 6.66 -7.66
C ASP A 130 16.20 5.44 -6.77
N THR A 131 16.67 5.52 -5.53
CA THR A 131 16.46 4.47 -4.52
C THR A 131 16.00 5.12 -3.24
N ASN A 132 14.89 4.62 -2.70
CA ASN A 132 14.36 5.15 -1.46
C ASN A 132 13.74 4.07 -0.57
N TYR A 133 13.69 4.39 0.69
CA TYR A 133 12.91 3.68 1.70
C TYR A 133 11.85 4.64 2.24
N THR A 134 10.63 4.15 2.31
CA THR A 134 9.51 4.88 2.91
C THR A 134 8.81 4.02 3.94
N ARG A 135 8.29 4.67 4.97
CA ARG A 135 7.43 4.04 5.97
C ARG A 135 6.21 4.92 6.20
N THR A 136 5.05 4.30 6.20
CA THR A 136 3.78 4.92 6.55
C THR A 136 3.25 4.24 7.80
N ASP A 137 3.04 5.01 8.85
CA ASP A 137 2.40 4.56 10.09
C ASP A 137 0.96 5.10 10.10
N PHE A 138 -0.01 4.24 10.41
CA PHE A 138 -1.43 4.56 10.33
C PHE A 138 -2.01 4.99 11.69
N ASP A 139 -2.97 5.93 11.64
CA ASP A 139 -3.58 6.52 12.83
C ASP A 139 -4.69 5.65 13.44
N ILE A 140 -5.26 4.72 12.65
CA ILE A 140 -6.50 4.00 13.01
C ILE A 140 -6.24 2.59 13.56
N LEU A 141 -5.12 2.01 13.19
CA LEU A 141 -4.71 0.65 13.56
C LEU A 141 -3.22 0.67 13.83
N ASP A 142 -2.72 -0.24 14.65
CA ASP A 142 -1.28 -0.49 14.75
C ASP A 142 -0.78 -1.08 13.42
N GLY A 143 -0.89 -0.27 12.36
CA GLY A 143 -0.58 -0.65 11.00
C GLY A 143 0.58 0.14 10.44
N SER A 144 1.42 -0.53 9.69
CA SER A 144 2.50 0.12 8.95
C SER A 144 2.66 -0.45 7.56
N ILE A 145 3.06 0.42 6.64
CA ILE A 145 3.53 0.05 5.31
C ILE A 145 4.98 0.49 5.19
N SER A 146 5.87 -0.45 4.91
CA SER A 146 7.26 -0.16 4.57
C SER A 146 7.51 -0.51 3.12
N ALA A 147 8.21 0.35 2.40
CA ALA A 147 8.53 0.14 1.00
C ALA A 147 9.98 0.50 0.69
N VAL A 148 10.64 -0.39 -0.03
CA VAL A 148 11.91 -0.10 -0.72
C VAL A 148 11.60 0.04 -2.20
N THR A 149 12.02 1.16 -2.78
CA THR A 149 11.77 1.45 -4.19
C THR A 149 13.09 1.70 -4.91
N VAL A 150 13.26 1.07 -6.07
CA VAL A 150 14.38 1.32 -6.98
C VAL A 150 13.80 1.65 -8.36
N SER A 151 14.17 2.83 -8.88
CA SER A 151 13.59 3.36 -10.12
C SER A 151 14.68 3.86 -11.07
N PRO A 152 15.13 3.02 -12.02
CA PRO A 152 15.95 3.47 -13.14
C PRO A 152 15.09 4.22 -14.17
N ARG A 153 15.64 5.32 -14.69
CA ARG A 153 15.04 6.13 -15.75
C ARG A 153 16.10 6.55 -16.76
N VAL A 154 15.71 6.64 -18.02
CA VAL A 154 16.51 7.21 -19.10
C VAL A 154 15.65 8.19 -19.89
N GLY A 155 16.23 9.33 -20.25
CA GLY A 155 15.47 10.37 -20.90
C GLY A 155 16.31 11.28 -21.77
N TYR A 156 15.61 12.21 -22.39
CA TYR A 156 16.18 13.20 -23.28
C TYR A 156 15.68 14.60 -22.91
N ARG A 157 16.59 15.57 -22.90
CA ARG A 157 16.33 16.97 -22.56
C ARG A 157 16.27 17.81 -23.83
N PHE A 158 15.12 18.40 -24.09
CA PHE A 158 14.92 19.39 -25.13
C PHE A 158 15.13 20.78 -24.55
N SER A 159 15.90 21.61 -25.29
CA SER A 159 16.18 23.00 -24.93
C SER A 159 15.51 23.92 -25.92
N PHE A 160 14.80 24.94 -25.45
CA PHE A 160 14.11 25.92 -26.27
C PHE A 160 14.03 27.27 -25.58
N GLN A 161 13.62 28.31 -26.28
CA GLN A 161 13.39 29.63 -25.71
C GLN A 161 12.05 29.65 -25.01
N GLY A 162 12.07 29.78 -23.69
CA GLY A 162 10.88 29.88 -22.84
C GLY A 162 10.49 31.33 -22.54
N ILE A 163 9.61 31.52 -21.55
CA ILE A 163 9.06 32.83 -21.17
C ILE A 163 10.12 33.73 -20.54
N ASP A 164 10.98 33.18 -19.66
CA ASP A 164 12.01 33.92 -18.91
C ASP A 164 13.43 33.59 -19.38
N GLY A 165 13.60 33.16 -20.62
CA GLY A 165 14.90 32.76 -21.19
C GLY A 165 14.93 31.28 -21.59
N PRO A 166 16.12 30.66 -21.67
CA PRO A 166 16.25 29.27 -22.02
C PRO A 166 15.47 28.37 -21.07
N SER A 167 14.62 27.51 -21.60
CA SER A 167 13.80 26.57 -20.86
C SER A 167 14.06 25.16 -21.33
N HIS A 168 13.76 24.16 -20.51
CA HIS A 168 14.01 22.78 -20.80
C HIS A 168 12.76 21.93 -20.56
N LEU A 169 12.54 20.99 -21.49
CA LEU A 169 11.57 19.91 -21.35
C LEU A 169 12.35 18.60 -21.35
N SER A 170 12.27 17.86 -20.26
CA SER A 170 12.84 16.53 -20.15
C SER A 170 11.75 15.49 -20.26
N LEU A 171 11.94 14.49 -21.10
CA LEU A 171 11.04 13.35 -21.25
C LEU A 171 11.83 12.08 -20.92
N TRP A 172 11.22 11.15 -20.20
CA TRP A 172 11.86 9.89 -19.84
C TRP A 172 10.90 8.72 -19.86
N VAL A 173 11.50 7.55 -19.99
CA VAL A 173 10.89 6.26 -19.70
C VAL A 173 11.69 5.58 -18.61
N GLY A 174 11.05 4.75 -17.84
CA GLY A 174 11.71 4.05 -16.74
C GLY A 174 10.95 2.83 -16.30
N SER A 175 11.50 2.22 -15.28
CA SER A 175 10.91 1.11 -14.56
C SER A 175 10.98 1.41 -13.07
N MET A 176 10.09 0.80 -12.29
CA MET A 176 10.09 0.89 -10.84
C MET A 176 9.98 -0.52 -10.28
N TYR A 177 10.96 -0.89 -9.50
CA TYR A 177 10.87 -2.04 -8.61
C TYR A 177 10.47 -1.54 -7.22
N GLN A 178 9.47 -2.16 -6.63
CA GLN A 178 9.02 -1.80 -5.29
C GLN A 178 8.73 -3.06 -4.48
N ASP A 179 9.44 -3.21 -3.37
CA ASP A 179 9.14 -4.20 -2.34
C ASP A 179 8.34 -3.51 -1.24
N VAL A 180 7.11 -3.95 -1.05
CA VAL A 180 6.18 -3.38 -0.08
C VAL A 180 5.76 -4.44 0.90
N GLN A 181 5.98 -4.17 2.17
CA GLN A 181 5.52 -4.97 3.29
C GLN A 181 4.45 -4.18 4.03
N GLN A 182 3.28 -4.77 4.16
CA GLN A 182 2.14 -4.19 4.86
C GLN A 182 1.77 -5.09 6.02
N GLU A 183 1.63 -4.52 7.19
CA GLU A 183 1.18 -5.20 8.39
C GLU A 183 0.12 -4.35 9.09
N PHE A 184 -1.02 -4.93 9.36
CA PHE A 184 -2.11 -4.30 10.10
C PHE A 184 -2.47 -5.16 11.29
N LYS A 185 -2.39 -4.58 12.48
CA LYS A 185 -2.77 -5.21 13.74
C LYS A 185 -3.76 -4.33 14.47
N GLY A 186 -4.65 -4.92 15.25
CA GLY A 186 -5.56 -4.15 16.09
C GLY A 186 -6.64 -5.00 16.73
N ASP A 187 -7.51 -4.32 17.44
CA ASP A 187 -8.67 -4.93 18.03
C ASP A 187 -9.79 -5.07 16.97
N LEU A 188 -10.48 -6.22 16.99
CA LEU A 188 -11.60 -6.46 16.08
C LEU A 188 -12.74 -5.46 16.29
N ALA A 189 -12.84 -4.87 17.48
CA ALA A 189 -13.83 -3.86 17.81
C ALA A 189 -13.62 -2.53 17.05
N ASP A 190 -12.38 -2.25 16.62
CA ASP A 190 -12.03 -1.02 15.90
C ASP A 190 -12.31 -1.12 14.38
N LEU A 191 -12.62 -2.33 13.90
CA LEU A 191 -12.95 -2.55 12.50
C LEU A 191 -14.43 -2.34 12.23
N HIS A 192 -14.73 -1.62 11.15
CA HIS A 192 -16.08 -1.52 10.61
C HIS A 192 -16.44 -2.82 9.87
N MET A 193 -16.99 -3.78 10.63
CA MET A 193 -17.35 -5.08 10.09
C MET A 193 -18.57 -4.98 9.16
N PRO A 194 -18.52 -5.65 8.00
CA PRO A 194 -19.69 -5.81 7.13
C PRO A 194 -20.88 -6.41 7.89
N PRO A 195 -22.12 -6.05 7.53
CA PRO A 195 -23.33 -6.54 8.20
C PRO A 195 -23.41 -8.06 8.27
N GLU A 196 -22.87 -8.75 7.27
CA GLU A 196 -22.85 -10.21 7.16
C GLU A 196 -21.97 -10.87 8.23
N LEU A 197 -20.89 -10.21 8.63
CA LEU A 197 -19.95 -10.69 9.65
C LEU A 197 -20.31 -10.21 11.08
N GLN A 198 -21.11 -9.18 11.23
CA GLN A 198 -21.45 -8.62 12.55
C GLN A 198 -22.04 -9.66 13.53
N PRO A 199 -22.98 -10.54 13.13
CA PRO A 199 -23.52 -11.53 14.05
C PRO A 199 -22.48 -12.54 14.53
N LEU A 200 -21.57 -12.94 13.62
CA LEU A 200 -20.49 -13.87 13.95
C LEU A 200 -19.50 -13.23 14.93
N ILE A 201 -19.04 -12.02 14.63
CA ILE A 201 -18.11 -11.29 15.48
C ILE A 201 -18.74 -10.97 16.84
N ALA A 202 -19.99 -10.55 16.90
CA ALA A 202 -20.69 -10.31 18.16
C ALA A 202 -20.81 -11.56 19.02
N ALA A 203 -20.90 -12.73 18.41
CA ALA A 203 -20.95 -14.00 19.15
C ALA A 203 -19.58 -14.41 19.72
N VAL A 204 -18.49 -14.21 18.95
CA VAL A 204 -17.15 -14.71 19.31
C VAL A 204 -16.22 -13.66 19.94
N ASN A 205 -16.58 -12.39 19.87
CA ASN A 205 -15.83 -11.25 20.44
C ASN A 205 -16.65 -10.45 21.46
N LYS A 206 -17.43 -11.13 22.27
CA LYS A 206 -18.35 -10.51 23.23
C LYS A 206 -17.63 -9.68 24.30
N ASP A 207 -16.44 -10.11 24.67
CA ASP A 207 -15.60 -9.44 25.68
C ASP A 207 -14.71 -8.33 25.08
N GLY A 208 -14.70 -8.18 23.75
CA GLY A 208 -13.88 -7.17 23.05
C GLY A 208 -12.38 -7.46 23.05
N GLU A 209 -11.96 -8.67 23.43
CA GLU A 209 -10.53 -9.06 23.48
C GLU A 209 -9.98 -9.63 22.17
N GLY A 210 -10.83 -9.75 21.14
CA GLY A 210 -10.43 -10.26 19.83
C GLY A 210 -9.49 -9.31 19.10
N LYS A 211 -8.37 -9.86 18.61
CA LYS A 211 -7.35 -9.15 17.86
C LYS A 211 -7.16 -9.77 16.49
N PHE A 212 -6.73 -8.97 15.53
CA PHE A 212 -6.37 -9.43 14.21
C PHE A 212 -4.95 -9.00 13.84
N ASP A 213 -4.31 -9.78 12.98
CA ASP A 213 -3.03 -9.51 12.33
C ASP A 213 -3.16 -9.86 10.85
N VAL A 214 -2.98 -8.87 9.98
CA VAL A 214 -3.05 -9.03 8.53
C VAL A 214 -1.72 -8.64 7.92
N LYS A 215 -1.12 -9.55 7.14
CA LYS A 215 0.10 -9.30 6.37
C LYS A 215 -0.21 -9.36 4.89
N GLN A 216 0.27 -8.37 4.18
CA GLN A 216 0.01 -8.20 2.75
C GLN A 216 1.29 -7.82 2.00
N LYS A 217 1.34 -8.17 0.72
CA LYS A 217 2.41 -7.76 -0.20
C LYS A 217 1.84 -7.41 -1.58
N LEU A 218 2.64 -6.74 -2.39
CA LEU A 218 2.26 -6.46 -3.78
C LEU A 218 2.19 -7.74 -4.60
N THR A 219 1.20 -7.83 -5.49
CA THR A 219 1.08 -8.91 -6.48
C THR A 219 2.23 -8.90 -7.46
N SER A 220 2.66 -7.70 -7.88
CA SER A 220 3.82 -7.52 -8.75
C SER A 220 4.71 -6.38 -8.24
N PRO A 221 6.02 -6.62 -8.06
CA PRO A 221 6.95 -5.58 -7.63
C PRO A 221 7.33 -4.61 -8.75
N TRP A 222 7.14 -4.98 -10.03
CA TRP A 222 7.59 -4.20 -11.17
C TRP A 222 6.47 -3.34 -11.76
N ASN A 223 6.84 -2.14 -12.21
CA ASN A 223 5.96 -1.22 -12.92
C ASN A 223 6.76 -0.44 -13.98
N MET A 224 6.07 0.01 -15.02
CA MET A 224 6.65 0.86 -16.07
C MET A 224 6.31 2.32 -15.79
N LEU A 225 7.21 3.21 -16.14
CA LEU A 225 7.08 4.64 -15.92
C LEU A 225 7.29 5.41 -17.22
N ILE A 226 6.51 6.47 -17.40
CA ILE A 226 6.74 7.51 -18.38
C ILE A 226 6.55 8.87 -17.73
N GLY A 227 7.44 9.80 -17.96
CA GLY A 227 7.37 11.09 -17.30
C GLY A 227 7.90 12.25 -18.12
N ALA A 228 7.55 13.43 -17.63
CA ALA A 228 7.97 14.70 -18.19
C ALA A 228 8.27 15.70 -17.07
N GLN A 229 9.30 16.51 -17.25
CA GLN A 229 9.60 17.66 -16.40
C GLN A 229 9.75 18.89 -17.28
N TYR A 230 9.01 19.93 -16.94
CA TYR A 230 9.05 21.21 -17.58
C TYR A 230 9.63 22.28 -16.65
N GLU A 231 10.66 22.95 -17.10
CA GLU A 231 11.30 24.07 -16.44
C GLU A 231 10.51 25.35 -16.73
N VAL A 232 9.61 25.73 -15.83
CA VAL A 232 8.73 26.90 -16.00
C VAL A 232 9.52 28.20 -15.86
N THR A 233 10.40 28.25 -14.86
CA THR A 233 11.38 29.32 -14.65
C THR A 233 12.74 28.70 -14.28
N LYS A 234 13.78 29.50 -14.17
CA LYS A 234 15.12 29.02 -13.74
C LYS A 234 15.11 28.31 -12.39
N ASN A 235 14.16 28.67 -11.54
CA ASN A 235 14.05 28.18 -10.15
C ASN A 235 12.88 27.23 -9.94
N PHE A 236 11.90 27.18 -10.87
CA PHE A 236 10.68 26.40 -10.68
C PHE A 236 10.43 25.40 -11.79
N ASN A 237 10.31 24.14 -11.42
CA ASN A 237 10.02 23.02 -12.31
C ASN A 237 8.71 22.35 -11.94
N VAL A 238 8.01 21.84 -12.92
CA VAL A 238 6.85 20.95 -12.75
C VAL A 238 7.18 19.60 -13.36
N LEU A 239 6.97 18.56 -12.61
CA LEU A 239 7.22 17.17 -12.99
C LEU A 239 5.92 16.39 -12.94
N THR A 240 5.69 15.57 -13.95
CA THR A 240 4.59 14.60 -14.00
C THR A 240 5.13 13.23 -14.39
N GLU A 241 4.62 12.18 -13.74
CA GLU A 241 4.99 10.81 -14.06
C GLU A 241 3.77 9.89 -13.97
N PHE A 242 3.64 9.02 -14.96
CA PHE A 242 2.61 7.99 -15.03
C PHE A 242 3.27 6.62 -14.87
N GLY A 243 2.75 5.83 -13.96
CA GLY A 243 3.05 4.41 -13.85
C GLY A 243 1.92 3.59 -14.43
N PHE A 244 2.26 2.55 -15.17
CA PHE A 244 1.32 1.67 -15.83
C PHE A 244 1.84 0.23 -15.86
N ASN A 245 1.04 -0.68 -16.34
CA ASN A 245 1.20 -2.12 -16.35
C ASN A 245 0.46 -2.74 -15.16
N GLU A 246 1.15 -3.16 -14.10
CA GLU A 246 0.53 -3.82 -12.93
C GLU A 246 -0.07 -2.83 -11.92
N ARG A 247 0.49 -1.61 -11.87
CA ARG A 247 0.02 -0.53 -11.01
C ARG A 247 -0.22 0.74 -11.82
N ASN A 248 -1.43 1.27 -11.72
CA ASN A 248 -1.75 2.56 -12.31
C ASN A 248 -1.50 3.66 -11.27
N SER A 249 -0.49 4.49 -11.52
CA SER A 249 -0.14 5.62 -10.67
C SER A 249 -0.01 6.90 -11.47
N PHE A 250 -0.31 8.01 -10.83
CA PHE A 250 -0.08 9.34 -11.35
C PHE A 250 0.58 10.18 -10.27
N PHE A 251 1.69 10.79 -10.63
CA PHE A 251 2.48 11.63 -9.74
C PHE A 251 2.66 13.02 -10.35
N VAL A 252 2.50 14.06 -9.55
CA VAL A 252 2.79 15.45 -9.88
C VAL A 252 3.64 16.04 -8.79
N SER A 253 4.70 16.73 -9.15
CA SER A 253 5.56 17.46 -8.23
C SER A 253 5.86 18.85 -8.76
N GLY A 254 5.89 19.83 -7.87
CA GLY A 254 6.50 21.13 -8.09
C GLY A 254 7.82 21.19 -7.34
N GLU A 255 8.89 21.57 -8.02
CA GLU A 255 10.22 21.71 -7.43
C GLU A 255 10.65 23.16 -7.48
N TYR A 256 11.12 23.69 -6.34
CA TYR A 256 11.73 25.00 -6.27
C TYR A 256 13.17 24.88 -5.81
N ARG A 257 14.07 25.52 -6.58
CA ARG A 257 15.52 25.56 -6.30
C ARG A 257 15.93 26.97 -5.94
N PHE A 258 16.67 27.11 -4.86
CA PHE A 258 17.19 28.36 -4.32
C PHE A 258 18.72 28.31 -4.19
#